data_617b92b57ed459fd39d9d790c04fbea4
#
_entry.id   617b92b57ed459fd39d9d790c04fbea4
#
_cell.length_a   1.000
_cell.length_b   1.000
_cell.length_c   1.000
_cell.angle_alpha   90.00
_cell.angle_beta   90.00
_cell.angle_gamma   90.00
#
_symmetry.space_group_name_H-M   'P 1'
#
loop_
_entity.id
_entity.type
_entity.pdbx_description
1 polymer ?
#
loop_
_entity_poly.entity_id
_entity_poly.type
_entity_poly.pdbx_seq_one_letter_code
_entity_poly.pdbx_strand_id
1 'polypeptide(L)'
;MKRILTARVYDIAQETPLELAANLSARLQNRLLLKREDMQSVFSFKLRGAYNKMAQLNGDQLAQGVIASSAGNHAQGVALGAKQLGTRAVIVMPTTTPALKVHAVKARGAEVVLYGETYDDAYGHACQLAAEQGLTFIHPFDDPDVIAGQGTIAMEILRQHPQPIHAIFVAIGGGGLISGIAAYVKQLRPEMKIIGEIGRAHV
;
A
#
# COMPACT_ATOMS: atom_id res chain seq x y z
N MET A 1 -3.84 -9.80 -13.84
CA MET A 1 -2.85 -10.90 -13.71
C MET A 1 -1.47 -10.49 -14.18
N LYS A 2 -1.23 -10.21 -15.50
CA LYS A 2 0.13 -9.88 -16.01
C LYS A 2 0.86 -8.81 -15.19
N ARG A 3 0.22 -7.66 -14.90
CA ARG A 3 0.81 -6.58 -14.09
C ARG A 3 1.24 -7.02 -12.68
N ILE A 4 0.54 -7.98 -12.06
CA ILE A 4 0.90 -8.51 -10.75
C ILE A 4 2.17 -9.36 -10.85
N LEU A 5 2.26 -10.22 -11.87
CA LEU A 5 3.41 -11.09 -12.11
C LEU A 5 4.69 -10.32 -12.46
N THR A 6 4.55 -9.12 -13.03
CA THR A 6 5.68 -8.25 -13.40
C THR A 6 5.88 -7.08 -12.44
N ALA A 7 5.13 -7.07 -11.32
CA ALA A 7 5.22 -5.98 -10.34
C ALA A 7 6.62 -5.94 -9.68
N ARG A 8 7.16 -4.74 -9.62
CA ARG A 8 8.44 -4.47 -8.95
C ARG A 8 8.14 -4.03 -7.53
N VAL A 9 8.25 -4.92 -6.57
CA VAL A 9 8.03 -4.59 -5.14
C VAL A 9 9.22 -4.98 -4.27
N TYR A 10 9.96 -6.03 -4.66
CA TYR A 10 10.99 -6.64 -3.82
C TYR A 10 12.30 -5.84 -3.75
N ASP A 11 12.40 -4.73 -4.45
CA ASP A 11 13.49 -3.77 -4.27
C ASP A 11 13.45 -3.11 -2.87
N ILE A 12 12.24 -3.05 -2.26
CA ILE A 12 12.01 -2.45 -0.93
C ILE A 12 11.11 -3.27 -0.01
N ALA A 13 10.26 -4.12 -0.56
CA ALA A 13 9.37 -4.98 0.21
C ALA A 13 10.03 -6.32 0.51
N GLN A 14 9.72 -6.86 1.68
CA GLN A 14 10.10 -8.21 2.05
C GLN A 14 8.94 -9.18 1.77
N GLU A 15 9.26 -10.42 1.43
CA GLU A 15 8.29 -11.49 1.52
C GLU A 15 8.01 -11.77 3.00
N THR A 16 6.88 -11.29 3.48
CA THR A 16 6.51 -11.45 4.90
C THR A 16 6.04 -12.88 5.18
N PRO A 17 6.22 -13.39 6.41
CA PRO A 17 5.76 -14.72 6.74
C PRO A 17 4.22 -14.84 6.72
N LEU A 18 3.76 -16.07 6.48
CA LEU A 18 2.37 -16.49 6.70
C LEU A 18 2.36 -17.38 7.96
N GLU A 19 1.97 -16.80 9.09
CA GLU A 19 2.10 -17.40 10.42
C GLU A 19 0.79 -17.97 10.93
N LEU A 20 0.88 -19.12 11.65
CA LEU A 20 -0.27 -19.68 12.34
C LEU A 20 -0.61 -18.81 13.58
N ALA A 21 -1.82 -18.29 13.62
CA ALA A 21 -2.38 -17.62 14.80
C ALA A 21 -2.90 -18.68 15.80
N ALA A 22 -1.98 -19.33 16.55
CA ALA A 22 -2.26 -20.51 17.36
C ALA A 22 -3.42 -20.30 18.36
N ASN A 23 -3.37 -19.23 19.16
CA ASN A 23 -4.40 -18.93 20.16
C ASN A 23 -5.76 -18.64 19.52
N LEU A 24 -5.78 -17.89 18.42
CA LEU A 24 -7.02 -17.57 17.71
C LEU A 24 -7.58 -18.81 17.01
N SER A 25 -6.71 -19.64 16.45
CA SER A 25 -7.08 -20.91 15.82
C SER A 25 -7.73 -21.87 16.83
N ALA A 26 -7.14 -22.01 18.01
CA ALA A 26 -7.70 -22.84 19.09
C ALA A 26 -9.05 -22.31 19.57
N ARG A 27 -9.16 -21.00 19.80
CA ARG A 27 -10.41 -20.35 20.25
C ARG A 27 -11.55 -20.52 19.26
N LEU A 28 -11.27 -20.45 17.96
CA LEU A 28 -12.26 -20.53 16.90
C LEU A 28 -12.41 -21.94 16.32
N GLN A 29 -11.69 -22.92 16.85
CA GLN A 29 -11.66 -24.30 16.35
C GLN A 29 -11.46 -24.37 14.83
N ASN A 30 -10.55 -23.52 14.32
CA ASN A 30 -10.24 -23.39 12.91
C ASN A 30 -8.75 -23.11 12.73
N ARG A 31 -8.22 -23.27 11.52
CA ARG A 31 -6.83 -22.94 11.21
C ARG A 31 -6.75 -21.54 10.61
N LEU A 32 -6.28 -20.57 11.38
CA LEU A 32 -6.10 -19.19 10.95
C LEU A 32 -4.63 -18.87 10.74
N LEU A 33 -4.35 -18.31 9.58
CA LEU A 33 -3.03 -17.85 9.20
C LEU A 33 -3.04 -16.33 9.05
N LEU A 34 -2.00 -15.67 9.51
CA LEU A 34 -1.81 -14.22 9.39
C LEU A 34 -0.70 -13.93 8.38
N LYS A 35 -1.01 -13.19 7.33
CA LYS A 35 0.00 -12.61 6.44
C LYS A 35 0.53 -11.34 7.08
N ARG A 36 1.77 -11.38 7.53
CA ARG A 36 2.37 -10.40 8.46
C ARG A 36 2.91 -9.16 7.75
N GLU A 37 2.04 -8.43 7.04
CA GLU A 37 2.44 -7.17 6.39
C GLU A 37 2.80 -6.04 7.38
N ASP A 38 2.50 -6.19 8.64
CA ASP A 38 3.00 -5.36 9.73
C ASP A 38 4.52 -5.50 9.96
N MET A 39 5.14 -6.56 9.46
CA MET A 39 6.59 -6.76 9.53
C MET A 39 7.37 -6.07 8.40
N GLN A 40 6.71 -5.38 7.49
CA GLN A 40 7.39 -4.52 6.51
C GLN A 40 8.10 -3.35 7.21
N SER A 41 9.13 -2.79 6.59
CA SER A 41 9.93 -1.67 7.14
C SER A 41 9.13 -0.38 7.43
N VAL A 42 7.93 -0.27 6.86
CA VAL A 42 6.95 0.80 7.13
C VAL A 42 5.71 0.28 7.86
N PHE A 43 5.78 -0.92 8.42
CA PHE A 43 4.72 -1.58 9.19
C PHE A 43 3.41 -1.74 8.45
N SER A 44 3.45 -1.87 7.10
CA SER A 44 2.25 -1.90 6.27
C SER A 44 2.57 -2.36 4.85
N PHE A 45 1.59 -3.00 4.21
CA PHE A 45 1.63 -3.41 2.81
C PHE A 45 1.72 -2.24 1.81
N LYS A 46 1.41 -1.02 2.22
CA LYS A 46 1.26 0.14 1.33
C LYS A 46 2.51 0.46 0.51
N LEU A 47 3.70 0.12 0.99
CA LEU A 47 4.94 0.31 0.25
C LEU A 47 4.95 -0.45 -1.09
N ARG A 48 4.31 -1.63 -1.17
CA ARG A 48 4.30 -2.47 -2.38
C ARG A 48 3.68 -1.75 -3.57
N GLY A 49 2.45 -1.26 -3.39
CA GLY A 49 1.74 -0.55 -4.45
C GLY A 49 2.36 0.80 -4.77
N ALA A 50 2.75 1.57 -3.74
CA ALA A 50 3.40 2.85 -3.93
C ALA A 50 4.70 2.70 -4.74
N TYR A 51 5.55 1.76 -4.36
CA TYR A 51 6.80 1.52 -5.07
C TYR A 51 6.58 0.98 -6.47
N ASN A 52 5.70 -0.02 -6.64
CA ASN A 52 5.42 -0.58 -7.96
C ASN A 52 4.97 0.51 -8.95
N LYS A 53 4.10 1.43 -8.51
CA LYS A 53 3.69 2.58 -9.33
C LYS A 53 4.87 3.46 -9.71
N MET A 54 5.68 3.87 -8.74
CA MET A 54 6.82 4.75 -8.98
C MET A 54 7.90 4.08 -9.86
N ALA A 55 8.10 2.78 -9.73
CA ALA A 55 9.05 2.00 -10.52
C ALA A 55 8.63 1.83 -12.00
N GLN A 56 7.39 2.21 -12.38
CA GLN A 56 6.92 2.27 -13.76
C GLN A 56 7.06 3.67 -14.38
N LEU A 57 7.43 4.68 -13.61
CA LEU A 57 7.61 6.04 -14.10
C LEU A 57 8.86 6.11 -15.00
N ASN A 58 8.78 6.95 -16.04
CA ASN A 58 9.93 7.22 -16.90
C ASN A 58 10.92 8.21 -16.22
N GLY A 59 12.07 8.42 -16.86
CA GLY A 59 13.12 9.27 -16.33
C GLY A 59 12.68 10.71 -16.07
N ASP A 60 11.88 11.28 -16.96
CA ASP A 60 11.40 12.67 -16.83
C ASP A 60 10.42 12.80 -15.64
N GLN A 61 9.50 11.83 -15.48
CA GLN A 61 8.59 11.79 -14.35
C GLN A 61 9.31 11.61 -13.02
N LEU A 62 10.34 10.78 -12.97
CA LEU A 62 11.18 10.62 -11.77
C LEU A 62 11.99 11.89 -11.49
N ALA A 63 12.49 12.57 -12.52
CA ALA A 63 13.23 13.83 -12.37
C ALA A 63 12.35 14.95 -11.81
N GLN A 64 11.07 15.02 -12.24
CA GLN A 64 10.10 15.98 -11.69
C GLN A 64 9.72 15.65 -10.24
N GLY A 65 9.59 14.38 -9.92
CA GLY A 65 9.20 13.91 -8.59
C GLY A 65 7.77 13.43 -8.47
N VAL A 66 7.42 13.01 -7.28
CA VAL A 66 6.11 12.44 -6.98
C VAL A 66 5.41 13.18 -5.84
N ILE A 67 4.09 13.09 -5.79
CA ILE A 67 3.27 13.68 -4.73
C ILE A 67 2.17 12.71 -4.28
N ALA A 68 1.83 12.75 -3.00
CA ALA A 68 0.69 12.02 -2.46
C ALA A 68 0.01 12.80 -1.34
N SER A 69 -1.30 12.55 -1.15
CA SER A 69 -2.04 13.01 0.03
C SER A 69 -2.26 11.84 0.97
N SER A 70 -1.62 11.85 2.14
CA SER A 70 -1.82 10.83 3.17
C SER A 70 -1.10 11.21 4.46
N ALA A 71 -1.77 11.02 5.59
CA ALA A 71 -1.18 11.16 6.93
C ALA A 71 -0.76 9.81 7.56
N GLY A 72 -0.75 8.73 6.78
CA GLY A 72 -0.57 7.36 7.30
C GLY A 72 0.44 6.52 6.52
N ASN A 73 0.10 5.23 6.40
CA ASN A 73 0.97 4.21 5.82
C ASN A 73 1.32 4.44 4.35
N HIS A 74 0.41 5.05 3.57
CA HIS A 74 0.69 5.37 2.17
C HIS A 74 1.79 6.43 2.05
N ALA A 75 1.75 7.47 2.87
CA ALA A 75 2.78 8.49 2.93
C ALA A 75 4.18 7.90 3.19
N GLN A 76 4.26 6.97 4.14
CA GLN A 76 5.53 6.29 4.45
C GLN A 76 6.01 5.39 3.30
N GLY A 77 5.08 4.70 2.63
CA GLY A 77 5.40 3.88 1.46
C GLY A 77 5.93 4.70 0.29
N VAL A 78 5.29 5.85 0.00
CA VAL A 78 5.75 6.79 -1.05
C VAL A 78 7.12 7.37 -0.69
N ALA A 79 7.30 7.84 0.55
CA ALA A 79 8.58 8.41 0.99
C ALA A 79 9.74 7.39 0.90
N LEU A 80 9.52 6.15 1.34
CA LEU A 80 10.51 5.09 1.24
C LEU A 80 10.84 4.76 -0.21
N GLY A 81 9.81 4.60 -1.05
CA GLY A 81 9.99 4.28 -2.46
C GLY A 81 10.70 5.40 -3.23
N ALA A 82 10.38 6.65 -2.96
CA ALA A 82 11.05 7.80 -3.56
C ALA A 82 12.53 7.85 -3.18
N LYS A 83 12.85 7.59 -1.91
CA LYS A 83 14.24 7.48 -1.44
C LYS A 83 15.01 6.40 -2.19
N GLN A 84 14.40 5.23 -2.40
CA GLN A 84 15.02 4.11 -3.12
C GLN A 84 15.27 4.44 -4.60
N LEU A 85 14.35 5.19 -5.23
CA LEU A 85 14.46 5.57 -6.64
C LEU A 85 15.27 6.87 -6.86
N GLY A 86 15.72 7.53 -5.79
CA GLY A 86 16.45 8.79 -5.87
C GLY A 86 15.60 9.95 -6.41
N THR A 87 14.28 9.91 -6.18
CA THR A 87 13.35 10.95 -6.67
C THR A 87 12.81 11.80 -5.51
N ARG A 88 12.43 13.04 -5.81
CA ARG A 88 11.76 13.95 -4.88
C ARG A 88 10.37 13.43 -4.55
N ALA A 89 9.98 13.49 -3.28
CA ALA A 89 8.61 13.19 -2.85
C ALA A 89 8.03 14.32 -2.01
N VAL A 90 6.82 14.74 -2.35
CA VAL A 90 6.02 15.71 -1.59
C VAL A 90 4.81 14.98 -1.00
N ILE A 91 4.61 15.12 0.31
CA ILE A 91 3.48 14.51 1.01
C ILE A 91 2.63 15.61 1.62
N VAL A 92 1.39 15.72 1.17
CA VAL A 92 0.43 16.67 1.71
C VAL A 92 -0.39 15.99 2.80
N MET A 93 -0.46 16.63 3.97
CA MET A 93 -1.18 16.13 5.14
C MET A 93 -2.06 17.24 5.73
N PRO A 94 -3.21 16.90 6.35
CA PRO A 94 -3.95 17.87 7.15
C PRO A 94 -3.10 18.47 8.27
N THR A 95 -3.36 19.72 8.63
CA THR A 95 -2.69 20.42 9.75
C THR A 95 -2.91 19.76 11.09
N THR A 96 -4.02 19.00 11.21
CA THR A 96 -4.38 18.19 12.38
C THR A 96 -3.56 16.91 12.54
N THR A 97 -2.65 16.62 11.59
CA THR A 97 -1.83 15.40 11.62
C THR A 97 -0.87 15.41 12.82
N PRO A 98 -0.84 14.35 13.66
CA PRO A 98 0.08 14.26 14.79
C PRO A 98 1.54 14.40 14.36
N ALA A 99 2.33 15.16 15.13
CA ALA A 99 3.74 15.44 14.85
C ALA A 99 4.59 14.17 14.63
N LEU A 100 4.28 13.08 15.34
CA LEU A 100 4.96 11.80 15.18
C LEU A 100 4.85 11.26 13.74
N LYS A 101 3.67 11.38 13.11
CA LYS A 101 3.45 10.93 11.72
C LYS A 101 4.17 11.82 10.72
N VAL A 102 4.18 13.13 10.96
CA VAL A 102 4.93 14.11 10.15
C VAL A 102 6.43 13.79 10.19
N HIS A 103 6.96 13.58 11.40
CA HIS A 103 8.38 13.24 11.58
C HIS A 103 8.76 11.90 10.93
N ALA A 104 7.90 10.89 11.02
CA ALA A 104 8.15 9.58 10.41
C ALA A 104 8.31 9.66 8.88
N VAL A 105 7.58 10.55 8.21
CA VAL A 105 7.68 10.76 6.76
C VAL A 105 8.92 11.61 6.42
N LYS A 106 9.16 12.71 7.15
CA LYS A 106 10.36 13.55 6.98
C LYS A 106 11.66 12.77 7.18
N ALA A 107 11.70 11.86 8.16
CA ALA A 107 12.86 11.00 8.43
C ALA A 107 13.20 10.06 7.27
N ARG A 108 12.25 9.81 6.35
CA ARG A 108 12.46 9.06 5.11
C ARG A 108 12.88 9.92 3.92
N GLY A 109 13.06 11.23 4.14
CA GLY A 109 13.56 12.17 3.13
C GLY A 109 12.48 12.84 2.29
N ALA A 110 11.19 12.64 2.57
CA ALA A 110 10.13 13.33 1.86
C ALA A 110 9.87 14.74 2.43
N GLU A 111 9.48 15.65 1.56
CA GLU A 111 8.95 16.95 1.92
C GLU A 111 7.53 16.79 2.45
N VAL A 112 7.18 17.48 3.53
CA VAL A 112 5.82 17.46 4.07
C VAL A 112 5.22 18.85 4.01
N VAL A 113 4.07 18.96 3.35
CA VAL A 113 3.22 20.14 3.29
C VAL A 113 2.01 19.90 4.18
N LEU A 114 1.79 20.79 5.16
CA LEU A 114 0.60 20.75 6.00
C LEU A 114 -0.43 21.74 5.44
N TYR A 115 -1.63 21.24 5.07
CA TYR A 115 -2.66 22.06 4.45
C TYR A 115 -4.06 21.57 4.80
N GLY A 116 -4.95 22.52 5.12
CA GLY A 116 -6.34 22.24 5.47
C GLY A 116 -6.50 21.47 6.79
N GLU A 117 -7.72 21.19 7.16
CA GLU A 117 -8.03 20.45 8.38
C GLU A 117 -8.49 19.02 8.09
N THR A 118 -8.98 18.77 6.88
CA THR A 118 -9.51 17.48 6.44
C THR A 118 -8.61 16.79 5.42
N TYR A 119 -8.88 15.49 5.19
CA TYR A 119 -8.23 14.74 4.12
C TYR A 119 -8.53 15.35 2.75
N ASP A 120 -9.78 15.80 2.53
CA ASP A 120 -10.20 16.33 1.23
C ASP A 120 -9.51 17.65 0.91
N ASP A 121 -9.30 18.53 1.91
CA ASP A 121 -8.51 19.75 1.75
C ASP A 121 -7.07 19.42 1.32
N ALA A 122 -6.44 18.50 2.03
CA ALA A 122 -5.07 18.07 1.74
C ALA A 122 -4.98 17.40 0.35
N TYR A 123 -5.98 16.60 -0.02
CA TYR A 123 -6.04 15.95 -1.33
C TYR A 123 -6.19 16.97 -2.47
N GLY A 124 -7.12 17.92 -2.34
CA GLY A 124 -7.31 18.99 -3.32
C GLY A 124 -6.04 19.80 -3.54
N HIS A 125 -5.38 20.18 -2.45
CA HIS A 125 -4.09 20.90 -2.52
C HIS A 125 -2.97 20.08 -3.14
N ALA A 126 -2.91 18.77 -2.86
CA ALA A 126 -1.95 17.87 -3.49
C ALA A 126 -2.17 17.78 -5.01
N CYS A 127 -3.42 17.74 -5.47
CA CYS A 127 -3.74 17.77 -6.90
C CYS A 127 -3.34 19.09 -7.55
N GLN A 128 -3.55 20.22 -6.87
CA GLN A 128 -3.11 21.54 -7.34
C GLN A 128 -1.58 21.60 -7.49
N LEU A 129 -0.84 21.22 -6.44
CA LEU A 129 0.64 21.18 -6.48
C LEU A 129 1.17 20.22 -7.56
N ALA A 130 0.49 19.08 -7.77
CA ALA A 130 0.85 18.15 -8.84
C ALA A 130 0.81 18.83 -10.22
N ALA A 131 -0.26 19.58 -10.50
CA ALA A 131 -0.43 20.30 -11.76
C ALA A 131 0.57 21.45 -11.90
N GLU A 132 0.77 22.24 -10.84
CA GLU A 132 1.65 23.41 -10.86
C GLU A 132 3.15 23.04 -11.01
N GLN A 133 3.57 21.95 -10.38
CA GLN A 133 4.97 21.53 -10.33
C GLN A 133 5.29 20.34 -11.24
N GLY A 134 4.33 19.82 -12.00
CA GLY A 134 4.54 18.67 -12.88
C GLY A 134 4.80 17.35 -12.12
N LEU A 135 4.40 17.25 -10.84
CA LEU A 135 4.63 16.07 -10.02
C LEU A 135 3.67 14.94 -10.40
N THR A 136 4.15 13.70 -10.38
CA THR A 136 3.29 12.54 -10.58
C THR A 136 2.55 12.19 -9.29
N PHE A 137 1.21 12.21 -9.33
CA PHE A 137 0.39 11.84 -8.18
C PHE A 137 0.38 10.32 -7.98
N ILE A 138 0.74 9.87 -6.79
CA ILE A 138 0.73 8.46 -6.40
C ILE A 138 -0.53 8.17 -5.59
N HIS A 139 -1.54 7.61 -6.26
CA HIS A 139 -2.85 7.35 -5.65
C HIS A 139 -2.76 6.24 -4.59
N PRO A 140 -3.43 6.37 -3.43
CA PRO A 140 -3.30 5.42 -2.32
C PRO A 140 -3.93 4.04 -2.54
N PHE A 141 -4.79 3.87 -3.57
CA PHE A 141 -5.50 2.61 -3.84
C PHE A 141 -6.07 2.47 -5.26
N ASP A 142 -6.54 3.55 -5.89
CA ASP A 142 -7.23 3.49 -7.19
C ASP A 142 -6.29 3.83 -8.35
N ASP A 143 -5.31 2.96 -8.55
CA ASP A 143 -4.37 3.00 -9.66
C ASP A 143 -4.00 1.56 -10.01
N PRO A 144 -4.03 1.16 -11.31
CA PRO A 144 -3.76 -0.21 -11.73
C PRO A 144 -2.38 -0.75 -11.30
N ASP A 145 -1.35 0.11 -11.24
CA ASP A 145 -0.01 -0.31 -10.86
C ASP A 145 0.12 -0.38 -9.32
N VAL A 146 -0.59 0.48 -8.59
CA VAL A 146 -0.72 0.36 -7.13
C VAL A 146 -1.45 -0.93 -6.77
N ILE A 147 -2.59 -1.22 -7.41
CA ILE A 147 -3.35 -2.45 -7.20
C ILE A 147 -2.50 -3.69 -7.52
N ALA A 148 -1.72 -3.65 -8.61
CA ALA A 148 -0.84 -4.74 -9.00
C ALA A 148 0.25 -5.02 -7.96
N GLY A 149 0.86 -3.97 -7.40
CA GLY A 149 1.82 -4.10 -6.31
C GLY A 149 1.22 -4.76 -5.08
N GLN A 150 -0.02 -4.41 -4.69
CA GLN A 150 -0.73 -5.04 -3.57
C GLN A 150 -1.06 -6.51 -3.86
N GLY A 151 -1.34 -6.85 -5.13
CA GLY A 151 -1.64 -8.21 -5.57
C GLY A 151 -0.50 -9.21 -5.37
N THR A 152 0.75 -8.75 -5.23
CA THR A 152 1.90 -9.62 -4.93
C THR A 152 1.75 -10.37 -3.61
N ILE A 153 0.98 -9.83 -2.67
CA ILE A 153 0.63 -10.51 -1.41
C ILE A 153 -0.07 -11.85 -1.67
N ALA A 154 -0.97 -11.89 -2.64
CA ALA A 154 -1.67 -13.13 -3.02
C ALA A 154 -0.71 -14.15 -3.63
N MET A 155 0.27 -13.71 -4.41
CA MET A 155 1.33 -14.60 -4.94
C MET A 155 2.09 -15.28 -3.80
N GLU A 156 2.48 -14.50 -2.80
CA GLU A 156 3.21 -15.00 -1.63
C GLU A 156 2.34 -15.97 -0.82
N ILE A 157 1.07 -15.63 -0.55
CA ILE A 157 0.14 -16.50 0.19
C ILE A 157 0.00 -17.86 -0.49
N LEU A 158 -0.27 -17.89 -1.80
CA LEU A 158 -0.47 -19.15 -2.52
C LEU A 158 0.81 -19.99 -2.64
N ARG A 159 1.98 -19.35 -2.66
CA ARG A 159 3.27 -20.03 -2.65
C ARG A 159 3.62 -20.59 -1.26
N GLN A 160 3.39 -19.79 -0.20
CA GLN A 160 3.69 -20.16 1.18
C GLN A 160 2.72 -21.22 1.73
N HIS A 161 1.51 -21.31 1.17
CA HIS A 161 0.49 -22.30 1.58
C HIS A 161 -0.17 -22.94 0.37
N PRO A 162 0.43 -23.99 -0.21
CA PRO A 162 -0.09 -24.68 -1.39
C PRO A 162 -1.38 -25.50 -1.13
N GLN A 163 -1.67 -25.83 0.13
CA GLN A 163 -2.89 -26.54 0.52
C GLN A 163 -4.14 -25.67 0.27
N PRO A 164 -5.34 -26.31 0.19
CA PRO A 164 -6.58 -25.55 0.03
C PRO A 164 -6.78 -24.51 1.13
N ILE A 165 -7.11 -23.29 0.72
CA ILE A 165 -7.51 -22.18 1.58
C ILE A 165 -9.00 -21.96 1.35
N HIS A 166 -9.81 -21.97 2.42
CA HIS A 166 -11.25 -21.75 2.32
C HIS A 166 -11.59 -20.30 2.00
N ALA A 167 -10.97 -19.37 2.70
CA ALA A 167 -11.21 -17.94 2.54
C ALA A 167 -9.96 -17.11 2.88
N ILE A 168 -9.81 -15.96 2.22
CA ILE A 168 -8.88 -14.89 2.59
C ILE A 168 -9.69 -13.68 3.03
N PHE A 169 -9.51 -13.25 4.27
CA PHE A 169 -10.10 -12.03 4.81
C PHE A 169 -9.16 -10.87 4.56
N VAL A 170 -9.67 -9.80 3.98
CA VAL A 170 -8.86 -8.66 3.54
C VAL A 170 -9.47 -7.36 4.05
N ALA A 171 -8.67 -6.58 4.76
CA ALA A 171 -9.09 -5.24 5.20
C ALA A 171 -9.40 -4.34 3.99
N ILE A 172 -10.54 -3.65 4.04
CA ILE A 172 -10.97 -2.68 3.02
C ILE A 172 -10.96 -1.26 3.60
N GLY A 173 -10.15 -0.40 2.95
CA GLY A 173 -10.34 1.04 2.96
C GLY A 173 -10.81 1.46 1.57
N GLY A 174 -9.90 1.96 0.71
CA GLY A 174 -10.22 2.30 -0.69
C GLY A 174 -10.26 1.12 -1.67
N GLY A 175 -10.10 -0.13 -1.22
CA GLY A 175 -10.30 -1.33 -2.04
C GLY A 175 -9.08 -1.84 -2.82
N GLY A 176 -7.98 -1.10 -2.90
CA GLY A 176 -6.82 -1.49 -3.73
C GLY A 176 -6.17 -2.82 -3.31
N LEU A 177 -6.12 -3.12 -2.02
CA LEU A 177 -5.57 -4.39 -1.52
C LEU A 177 -6.44 -5.59 -1.95
N ILE A 178 -7.73 -5.53 -1.64
CA ILE A 178 -8.64 -6.64 -1.97
C ILE A 178 -8.77 -6.84 -3.49
N SER A 179 -8.75 -5.75 -4.27
CA SER A 179 -8.78 -5.81 -5.73
C SER A 179 -7.56 -6.54 -6.29
N GLY A 180 -6.36 -6.23 -5.79
CA GLY A 180 -5.12 -6.90 -6.18
C GLY A 180 -5.11 -8.38 -5.81
N ILE A 181 -5.48 -8.71 -4.57
CA ILE A 181 -5.57 -10.08 -4.08
C ILE A 181 -6.61 -10.88 -4.88
N ALA A 182 -7.81 -10.34 -5.04
CA ALA A 182 -8.89 -11.00 -5.76
C ALA A 182 -8.55 -11.23 -7.23
N ALA A 183 -7.95 -10.23 -7.91
CA ALA A 183 -7.53 -10.35 -9.30
C ALA A 183 -6.50 -11.47 -9.54
N TYR A 184 -5.67 -11.78 -8.57
CA TYR A 184 -4.71 -12.89 -8.64
C TYR A 184 -5.35 -14.21 -8.26
N VAL A 185 -6.00 -14.27 -7.10
CA VAL A 185 -6.56 -15.51 -6.54
C VAL A 185 -7.65 -16.08 -7.44
N LYS A 186 -8.58 -15.26 -7.92
CA LYS A 186 -9.71 -15.73 -8.73
C LYS A 186 -9.31 -16.26 -10.10
N GLN A 187 -8.13 -15.92 -10.60
CA GLN A 187 -7.58 -16.53 -11.83
C GLN A 187 -7.03 -17.95 -11.60
N LEU A 188 -6.52 -18.24 -10.41
CA LEU A 188 -5.84 -19.50 -10.11
C LEU A 188 -6.68 -20.45 -9.25
N ARG A 189 -7.52 -19.90 -8.41
CA ARG A 189 -8.34 -20.58 -7.41
C ARG A 189 -9.73 -19.91 -7.34
N PRO A 190 -10.57 -20.03 -8.39
CA PRO A 190 -11.85 -19.33 -8.47
C PRO A 190 -12.82 -19.70 -7.34
N GLU A 191 -12.67 -20.90 -6.78
CA GLU A 191 -13.46 -21.42 -5.66
C GLU A 191 -13.15 -20.74 -4.32
N MET A 192 -11.94 -20.21 -4.15
CA MET A 192 -11.50 -19.58 -2.90
C MET A 192 -12.28 -18.30 -2.61
N LYS A 193 -12.83 -18.17 -1.41
CA LYS A 193 -13.57 -16.98 -1.00
C LYS A 193 -12.60 -15.83 -0.68
N ILE A 194 -12.90 -14.66 -1.21
CA ILE A 194 -12.24 -13.40 -0.82
C ILE A 194 -13.28 -12.55 -0.11
N ILE A 195 -13.06 -12.30 1.17
CA ILE A 195 -14.00 -11.62 2.06
C ILE A 195 -13.38 -10.31 2.49
N GLY A 196 -14.11 -9.22 2.23
CA GLY A 196 -13.69 -7.89 2.63
C GLY A 196 -14.16 -7.56 4.04
N GLU A 197 -13.24 -7.02 4.85
CA GLU A 197 -13.50 -6.54 6.20
C GLU A 197 -13.39 -5.03 6.24
N ILE A 198 -14.52 -4.37 6.47
CA ILE A 198 -14.58 -2.90 6.63
C ILE A 198 -14.52 -2.59 8.11
N GLY A 199 -13.36 -2.10 8.57
CA GLY A 199 -13.21 -1.61 9.94
C GLY A 199 -14.05 -0.36 10.19
N ARG A 200 -14.48 -0.12 11.43
CA ARG A 200 -14.99 1.19 11.82
C ARG A 200 -13.85 2.21 11.69
N ALA A 201 -14.06 3.23 10.88
CA ALA A 201 -13.27 4.44 11.03
C ALA A 201 -13.57 5.00 12.43
N HIS A 202 -12.58 5.09 13.28
CA HIS A 202 -12.70 5.91 14.48
C HIS A 202 -12.70 7.36 13.99
N VAL A 203 -13.86 7.95 14.03
CA VAL A 203 -14.09 9.39 13.85
C VAL A 203 -13.59 10.09 15.11
#